data_0365ce14a4f610a94d84ef14bbfe1a82
#
_entry.id   0365ce14a4f610a94d84ef14bbfe1a82
#
_cell.length_a   1.000
_cell.length_b   1.000
_cell.length_c   1.000
_cell.angle_alpha   90.00
_cell.angle_beta   90.00
_cell.angle_gamma   90.00
#
_symmetry.space_group_name_H-M   'P 1'
#
loop_
_entity.id
_entity.type
_entity.pdbx_description
1 polymer ?
#
loop_
_entity_poly.entity_id
_entity_poly.type
_entity_poly.pdbx_seq_one_letter_code
_entity_poly.pdbx_strand_id
1 'polypeptide(L)'
;MPPRRRAATPTRRRTTRRRAPRRAPVPDLPTAGPGERVWVLAVPFRAPAPGAVWHAGLQAHVWVGARLPAALAPYDPPPYTLERYLEDELNDDPRPLPEARPLVPREEQCTGAEAVVASAAAGHRVFLLADDPGVGKTGTAVLAAREICELRGGERVLVVADRPAAITVPHWTRSIAGFGDGGLRWCVTTWDRLAKVAGLEFDVVIADEAHMVRHTTTKRWRYWRSVSGGGRAQGAPFVVAATATPAHTPLELPYLAPQFAQVHGEPLRAWADLPARLAESGFHVERGRYGWAWTEDADARRADLARLQGWLTGTEPPATLQRPAPWGPVSVTGTPVALTPAERAAYESGWQEFRAEMQLARRSRQSARGRAALLRFRQKAGLVRAQATVDWVRAQVEAERQVAVSVEFVETAADPIREALQDAGVAVACIYGRDRFDVEAERLRFQTGEAPVCVFTVTASISLHAGELLPGGSTASPTPRVGLFHQPRFSGIQARQVTGRTHRDGQVSPWRVAFAADTVEEQVARVMVERLAVSGSTAGADGRPPGGALRCCGSGRRPG
;
A
#
# COMPACT_ATOMS: atom_id res chain seq x y z
N MET A 1 1.80 25.19 -71.75
CA MET A 1 2.72 24.26 -71.05
C MET A 1 3.00 24.84 -69.66
N PRO A 2 2.52 24.24 -68.56
CA PRO A 2 2.90 24.64 -67.21
C PRO A 2 4.09 23.82 -66.74
N PRO A 3 4.93 24.32 -65.82
CA PRO A 3 6.18 23.66 -65.42
C PRO A 3 5.96 22.52 -64.44
N ARG A 4 6.74 21.44 -64.64
CA ARG A 4 6.74 20.23 -63.85
C ARG A 4 7.22 20.51 -62.42
N ARG A 5 6.39 20.16 -61.41
CA ARG A 5 6.76 20.08 -60.00
C ARG A 5 7.77 18.93 -59.78
N ARG A 6 8.92 19.23 -59.21
CA ARG A 6 9.89 18.24 -58.71
C ARG A 6 9.34 17.55 -57.50
N ALA A 7 9.34 16.23 -57.54
CA ALA A 7 9.00 15.40 -56.39
C ALA A 7 10.07 15.49 -55.29
N ALA A 8 9.63 15.79 -54.08
CA ALA A 8 10.48 15.81 -52.89
C ALA A 8 10.78 14.37 -52.45
N THR A 9 12.03 14.04 -52.34
CA THR A 9 12.54 12.76 -51.81
C THR A 9 12.19 12.64 -50.31
N PRO A 10 11.64 11.51 -49.83
CA PRO A 10 11.34 11.35 -48.41
C PRO A 10 12.65 11.16 -47.62
N THR A 11 12.95 12.09 -46.76
CA THR A 11 14.04 11.97 -45.78
C THR A 11 13.74 10.83 -44.82
N ARG A 12 14.51 9.75 -44.94
CA ARG A 12 14.52 8.63 -43.99
C ARG A 12 14.83 9.16 -42.59
N ARG A 13 13.80 9.25 -41.74
CA ARG A 13 13.97 9.46 -40.28
C ARG A 13 14.81 8.29 -39.74
N ARG A 14 16.03 8.59 -39.39
CA ARG A 14 16.93 7.69 -38.67
C ARG A 14 16.34 7.44 -37.28
N THR A 15 15.62 6.32 -37.12
CA THR A 15 15.20 5.84 -35.80
C THR A 15 16.46 5.45 -35.04
N THR A 16 16.89 6.32 -34.14
CA THR A 16 17.91 5.99 -33.16
C THR A 16 17.35 4.87 -32.30
N ARG A 17 17.74 3.62 -32.59
CA ARG A 17 17.55 2.50 -31.66
C ARG A 17 18.16 2.95 -30.33
N ARG A 18 17.32 3.28 -29.34
CA ARG A 18 17.77 3.41 -27.95
C ARG A 18 18.42 2.08 -27.58
N ARG A 19 19.72 2.08 -27.44
CA ARG A 19 20.48 0.96 -26.88
C ARG A 19 19.82 0.65 -25.53
N ALA A 20 19.43 -0.62 -25.32
CA ALA A 20 19.06 -1.10 -24.00
C ALA A 20 20.16 -0.69 -23.02
N PRO A 21 19.82 -0.17 -21.83
CA PRO A 21 20.81 0.17 -20.84
C PRO A 21 21.67 -1.08 -20.62
N ARG A 22 22.98 -0.97 -20.86
CA ARG A 22 23.93 -2.00 -20.45
C ARG A 22 23.68 -2.25 -18.97
N ARG A 23 23.49 -3.51 -18.57
CA ARG A 23 23.55 -3.90 -17.15
C ARG A 23 24.83 -3.28 -16.62
N ALA A 24 24.73 -2.49 -15.56
CA ALA A 24 25.89 -2.11 -14.79
C ALA A 24 26.63 -3.42 -14.41
N PRO A 25 27.95 -3.47 -14.55
CA PRO A 25 28.70 -4.64 -14.09
C PRO A 25 28.30 -4.89 -12.63
N VAL A 26 27.99 -6.15 -12.30
CA VAL A 26 27.79 -6.56 -10.92
C VAL A 26 29.11 -6.26 -10.21
N PRO A 27 29.14 -5.38 -9.18
CA PRO A 27 30.38 -5.12 -8.46
C PRO A 27 30.89 -6.43 -7.88
N ASP A 28 32.20 -6.58 -7.81
CA ASP A 28 32.83 -7.76 -7.20
C ASP A 28 32.22 -7.98 -5.81
N LEU A 29 31.57 -9.12 -5.62
CA LEU A 29 30.99 -9.49 -4.35
C LEU A 29 32.11 -9.79 -3.35
N PRO A 30 31.95 -9.46 -2.06
CA PRO A 30 32.96 -9.75 -1.06
C PRO A 30 33.15 -11.27 -0.95
N THR A 31 34.39 -11.71 -0.94
CA THR A 31 34.77 -13.11 -0.74
C THR A 31 35.32 -13.30 0.66
N ALA A 32 34.84 -14.34 1.35
CA ALA A 32 35.36 -14.72 2.66
C ALA A 32 36.58 -15.66 2.50
N GLY A 33 37.56 -15.51 3.39
CA GLY A 33 38.68 -16.44 3.51
C GLY A 33 38.30 -17.74 4.21
N PRO A 34 39.20 -18.72 4.31
CA PRO A 34 38.92 -19.96 5.07
C PRO A 34 38.54 -19.67 6.53
N GLY A 35 37.37 -20.12 6.95
CA GLY A 35 36.83 -19.89 8.28
C GLY A 35 36.21 -18.50 8.52
N GLU A 36 36.17 -17.66 7.50
CA GLU A 36 35.46 -16.40 7.53
C GLU A 36 34.10 -16.52 6.83
N ARG A 37 33.21 -15.57 7.14
CA ARG A 37 31.95 -15.36 6.41
C ARG A 37 31.70 -13.90 6.13
N VAL A 38 30.82 -13.64 5.18
CA VAL A 38 30.36 -12.31 4.83
C VAL A 38 29.10 -12.00 5.63
N TRP A 39 29.10 -10.90 6.36
CA TRP A 39 27.95 -10.39 7.13
C TRP A 39 27.37 -9.18 6.42
N VAL A 40 26.11 -9.24 6.04
CA VAL A 40 25.37 -8.12 5.44
C VAL A 40 24.52 -7.45 6.50
N LEU A 41 24.85 -6.22 6.89
CA LEU A 41 24.35 -5.56 8.09
C LEU A 41 23.17 -4.63 7.80
N ALA A 42 22.13 -4.68 8.63
CA ALA A 42 20.97 -3.79 8.60
C ALA A 42 21.25 -2.46 9.32
N VAL A 43 22.25 -1.70 8.86
CA VAL A 43 22.65 -0.44 9.48
C VAL A 43 21.65 0.67 9.14
N PRO A 44 21.03 1.36 10.12
CA PRO A 44 20.18 2.51 9.87
C PRO A 44 20.95 3.66 9.20
N PHE A 45 20.24 4.48 8.41
CA PHE A 45 20.85 5.64 7.78
C PHE A 45 21.51 6.55 8.81
N ARG A 46 22.79 6.89 8.61
CA ARG A 46 23.64 7.68 9.51
C ARG A 46 24.06 7.01 10.82
N ALA A 47 23.69 5.75 11.08
CA ALA A 47 24.24 5.05 12.24
C ALA A 47 25.70 4.67 12.01
N PRO A 48 26.55 4.72 13.08
CA PRO A 48 27.94 4.30 12.98
C PRO A 48 28.03 2.78 12.80
N ALA A 49 28.84 2.34 11.85
CA ALA A 49 29.14 0.92 11.63
C ALA A 49 30.66 0.70 11.63
N PRO A 50 31.32 0.76 12.79
CA PRO A 50 32.78 0.77 12.89
C PRO A 50 33.38 -0.52 12.31
N GLY A 51 34.32 -0.35 11.34
CA GLY A 51 34.99 -1.46 10.67
C GLY A 51 34.18 -2.13 9.56
N ALA A 52 32.89 -1.90 9.45
CA ALA A 52 32.11 -2.38 8.30
C ALA A 52 32.27 -1.44 7.10
N VAL A 53 32.29 -2.02 5.90
CA VAL A 53 32.49 -1.29 4.63
C VAL A 53 31.17 -1.21 3.87
N TRP A 54 30.84 -0.02 3.36
CA TRP A 54 29.69 0.13 2.47
C TRP A 54 29.93 -0.58 1.14
N HIS A 55 29.06 -1.52 0.79
CA HIS A 55 29.13 -2.25 -0.48
C HIS A 55 28.03 -1.78 -1.44
N ALA A 56 28.44 -1.07 -2.50
CA ALA A 56 27.49 -0.42 -3.42
C ALA A 56 26.58 -1.41 -4.17
N GLY A 57 27.06 -2.61 -4.49
CA GLY A 57 26.28 -3.64 -5.18
C GLY A 57 25.18 -4.25 -4.33
N LEU A 58 25.47 -4.50 -3.06
CA LEU A 58 24.51 -4.98 -2.07
C LEU A 58 23.68 -3.82 -1.49
N GLN A 59 24.15 -2.58 -1.66
CA GLN A 59 23.60 -1.38 -1.00
C GLN A 59 23.39 -1.58 0.52
N ALA A 60 24.39 -2.16 1.16
CA ALA A 60 24.42 -2.47 2.58
C ALA A 60 25.85 -2.34 3.12
N HIS A 61 25.99 -2.21 4.43
CA HIS A 61 27.29 -2.35 5.08
C HIS A 61 27.65 -3.83 5.19
N VAL A 62 28.90 -4.16 4.95
CA VAL A 62 29.41 -5.53 4.95
C VAL A 62 30.58 -5.63 5.90
N TRP A 63 30.61 -6.70 6.66
CA TRP A 63 31.75 -7.16 7.46
C TRP A 63 32.19 -8.53 6.97
N VAL A 64 33.49 -8.75 6.84
CA VAL A 64 34.07 -10.06 6.51
C VAL A 64 34.95 -10.51 7.67
N GLY A 65 34.73 -11.71 8.19
CA GLY A 65 35.50 -12.26 9.29
C GLY A 65 34.87 -13.52 9.88
N ALA A 66 35.58 -14.16 10.81
CA ALA A 66 35.10 -15.38 11.45
C ALA A 66 33.97 -15.14 12.48
N ARG A 67 33.87 -13.93 13.03
CA ARG A 67 32.85 -13.54 14.03
C ARG A 67 32.45 -12.08 13.82
N LEU A 68 31.18 -11.78 14.06
CA LEU A 68 30.68 -10.42 14.06
C LEU A 68 31.18 -9.68 15.32
N PRO A 69 31.84 -8.50 15.20
CA PRO A 69 32.23 -7.69 16.34
C PRO A 69 31.02 -7.26 17.20
N ALA A 70 31.19 -7.18 18.52
CA ALA A 70 30.14 -6.77 19.44
C ALA A 70 29.51 -5.40 19.08
N ALA A 71 30.34 -4.46 18.57
CA ALA A 71 29.87 -3.14 18.12
C ALA A 71 28.94 -3.20 16.90
N LEU A 72 29.00 -4.28 16.10
CA LEU A 72 28.16 -4.50 14.93
C LEU A 72 26.98 -5.44 15.20
N ALA A 73 26.98 -6.16 16.34
CA ALA A 73 25.92 -7.09 16.70
C ALA A 73 24.50 -6.47 16.69
N PRO A 74 24.28 -5.20 17.08
CA PRO A 74 22.97 -4.56 16.98
C PRO A 74 22.43 -4.44 15.54
N TYR A 75 23.30 -4.55 14.54
CA TYR A 75 22.95 -4.46 13.12
C TYR A 75 22.86 -5.81 12.44
N ASP A 76 23.05 -6.90 13.17
CA ASP A 76 22.77 -8.24 12.64
C ASP A 76 21.28 -8.34 12.33
N PRO A 77 20.90 -8.55 11.05
CA PRO A 77 19.50 -8.45 10.67
C PRO A 77 18.66 -9.56 11.29
N PRO A 78 17.40 -9.25 11.63
CA PRO A 78 16.44 -10.27 12.00
C PRO A 78 16.31 -11.35 10.91
N PRO A 79 15.80 -12.56 11.23
CA PRO A 79 15.52 -13.57 10.22
C PRO A 79 14.58 -13.06 9.13
N TYR A 80 14.72 -13.59 7.92
CA TYR A 80 13.88 -13.31 6.76
C TYR A 80 14.00 -11.92 6.13
N THR A 81 14.89 -11.04 6.63
CA THR A 81 15.15 -9.75 5.98
C THR A 81 15.99 -9.92 4.71
N LEU A 82 15.94 -8.89 3.86
CA LEU A 82 16.75 -8.88 2.64
C LEU A 82 18.25 -9.05 2.93
N GLU A 83 18.76 -8.35 3.95
CA GLU A 83 20.16 -8.45 4.35
C GLU A 83 20.53 -9.86 4.77
N ARG A 84 19.69 -10.49 5.59
CA ARG A 84 19.87 -11.88 6.01
C ARG A 84 19.86 -12.84 4.81
N TYR A 85 18.87 -12.69 3.95
CA TYR A 85 18.76 -13.51 2.75
C TYR A 85 19.99 -13.38 1.85
N LEU A 86 20.48 -12.15 1.62
CA LEU A 86 21.70 -11.92 0.83
C LEU A 86 22.95 -12.49 1.51
N GLU A 87 23.01 -12.44 2.83
CA GLU A 87 24.10 -13.04 3.58
C GLU A 87 24.11 -14.57 3.45
N ASP A 88 22.96 -15.20 3.61
CA ASP A 88 22.82 -16.64 3.49
C ASP A 88 23.15 -17.11 2.06
N GLU A 89 22.72 -16.36 1.04
CA GLU A 89 23.09 -16.63 -0.36
C GLU A 89 24.62 -16.50 -0.60
N LEU A 90 25.27 -15.50 0.01
CA LEU A 90 26.71 -15.27 -0.16
C LEU A 90 27.58 -16.34 0.52
N ASN A 91 27.09 -16.92 1.63
CA ASN A 91 27.85 -17.89 2.41
C ASN A 91 27.42 -19.34 2.13
N ASP A 92 26.34 -19.56 1.38
CA ASP A 92 25.71 -20.87 1.17
C ASP A 92 25.48 -21.65 2.50
N ASP A 93 25.12 -20.94 3.55
CA ASP A 93 25.01 -21.43 4.92
C ASP A 93 23.83 -20.75 5.63
N PRO A 94 22.60 -21.22 5.41
CA PRO A 94 21.42 -20.66 6.07
C PRO A 94 21.52 -20.87 7.59
N ARG A 95 21.33 -19.79 8.36
CA ARG A 95 21.39 -19.86 9.81
C ARG A 95 20.11 -20.41 10.39
N PRO A 96 20.19 -21.10 11.53
CA PRO A 96 19.00 -21.49 12.27
C PRO A 96 18.23 -20.24 12.69
N LEU A 97 16.90 -20.31 12.55
CA LEU A 97 16.01 -19.22 12.89
C LEU A 97 15.83 -19.15 14.41
N PRO A 98 15.66 -17.93 14.98
CA PRO A 98 15.35 -17.78 16.38
C PRO A 98 13.98 -18.39 16.69
N GLU A 99 13.83 -18.96 17.87
CA GLU A 99 12.55 -19.43 18.36
C GLU A 99 11.53 -18.28 18.36
N ALA A 100 10.36 -18.56 17.82
CA ALA A 100 9.23 -17.65 17.83
C ALA A 100 8.05 -18.30 18.59
N ARG A 101 7.24 -17.45 19.24
CA ARG A 101 5.99 -17.92 19.83
C ARG A 101 5.09 -18.46 18.71
N PRO A 102 4.66 -19.73 18.76
CA PRO A 102 3.76 -20.30 17.77
C PRO A 102 2.44 -19.50 17.68
N LEU A 103 2.02 -19.22 16.48
CA LEU A 103 0.71 -18.65 16.17
C LEU A 103 -0.24 -19.78 15.76
N VAL A 104 -1.45 -19.77 16.31
CA VAL A 104 -2.49 -20.70 15.90
C VAL A 104 -3.25 -20.06 14.74
N PRO A 105 -3.28 -20.70 13.56
CA PRO A 105 -4.05 -20.21 12.43
C PRO A 105 -5.55 -20.15 12.76
N ARG A 106 -6.21 -19.10 12.32
CA ARG A 106 -7.66 -19.00 12.37
C ARG A 106 -8.29 -19.78 11.22
N GLU A 107 -9.55 -20.16 11.35
CA GLU A 107 -10.28 -20.91 10.32
C GLU A 107 -10.26 -20.17 8.97
N GLU A 108 -10.47 -18.85 8.97
CA GLU A 108 -10.44 -18.05 7.75
C GLU A 108 -9.05 -18.05 7.09
N GLN A 109 -7.98 -18.18 7.88
CA GLN A 109 -6.62 -18.26 7.34
C GLN A 109 -6.36 -19.61 6.69
N CYS A 110 -6.83 -20.70 7.31
CA CYS A 110 -6.70 -22.05 6.75
C CYS A 110 -7.49 -22.19 5.44
N THR A 111 -8.78 -21.86 5.45
CA THR A 111 -9.63 -21.94 4.25
C THR A 111 -9.16 -21.01 3.14
N GLY A 112 -8.59 -19.86 3.51
CA GLY A 112 -7.96 -18.96 2.55
C GLY A 112 -6.69 -19.55 1.93
N ALA A 113 -5.85 -20.21 2.72
CA ALA A 113 -4.65 -20.88 2.23
C ALA A 113 -5.01 -22.04 1.30
N GLU A 114 -5.98 -22.86 1.66
CA GLU A 114 -6.50 -23.95 0.81
C GLU A 114 -6.94 -23.45 -0.57
N ALA A 115 -7.68 -22.32 -0.64
CA ALA A 115 -8.10 -21.73 -1.90
C ALA A 115 -6.91 -21.27 -2.75
N VAL A 116 -5.90 -20.65 -2.13
CA VAL A 116 -4.67 -20.21 -2.83
C VAL A 116 -3.90 -21.42 -3.36
N VAL A 117 -3.75 -22.47 -2.56
CA VAL A 117 -3.05 -23.73 -2.90
C VAL A 117 -3.77 -24.44 -4.04
N ALA A 118 -5.10 -24.59 -3.96
CA ALA A 118 -5.91 -25.18 -5.03
C ALA A 118 -5.71 -24.46 -6.37
N SER A 119 -5.68 -23.11 -6.35
CA SER A 119 -5.40 -22.31 -7.53
C SER A 119 -3.98 -22.56 -8.08
N ALA A 120 -2.99 -22.69 -7.21
CA ALA A 120 -1.62 -23.02 -7.61
C ALA A 120 -1.51 -24.44 -8.20
N ALA A 121 -2.21 -25.42 -7.62
CA ALA A 121 -2.27 -26.81 -8.10
C ALA A 121 -2.92 -26.90 -9.48
N ALA A 122 -3.94 -26.10 -9.76
CA ALA A 122 -4.57 -25.98 -11.08
C ALA A 122 -3.69 -25.27 -12.13
N GLY A 123 -2.48 -24.86 -11.76
CA GLY A 123 -1.54 -24.24 -12.70
C GLY A 123 -1.76 -22.74 -12.89
N HIS A 124 -2.56 -22.09 -12.07
CA HIS A 124 -2.68 -20.63 -12.11
C HIS A 124 -1.35 -19.97 -11.78
N ARG A 125 -1.17 -18.74 -12.26
CA ARG A 125 0.08 -17.98 -12.08
C ARG A 125 -0.03 -16.90 -11.02
N VAL A 126 -1.22 -16.36 -10.84
CA VAL A 126 -1.51 -15.28 -9.88
C VAL A 126 -2.82 -15.59 -9.19
N PHE A 127 -2.83 -15.46 -7.87
CA PHE A 127 -4.04 -15.48 -7.06
C PHE A 127 -4.25 -14.12 -6.42
N LEU A 128 -5.45 -13.55 -6.53
CA LEU A 128 -5.83 -12.31 -5.89
C LEU A 128 -6.48 -12.60 -4.53
N LEU A 129 -5.74 -12.38 -3.44
CA LEU A 129 -6.25 -12.46 -2.07
C LEU A 129 -6.76 -11.08 -1.65
N ALA A 130 -8.07 -10.84 -1.85
CA ALA A 130 -8.70 -9.54 -1.72
C ALA A 130 -9.54 -9.37 -0.45
N ASP A 131 -9.35 -10.21 0.54
CA ASP A 131 -10.04 -10.15 1.84
C ASP A 131 -9.99 -8.77 2.47
N ASP A 132 -11.02 -8.42 3.22
CA ASP A 132 -11.06 -7.17 3.98
C ASP A 132 -9.89 -7.02 4.96
N PRO A 133 -9.55 -5.80 5.38
CA PRO A 133 -8.55 -5.59 6.43
C PRO A 133 -8.91 -6.36 7.70
N GLY A 134 -7.92 -7.05 8.32
CA GLY A 134 -8.10 -7.80 9.55
C GLY A 134 -8.51 -9.28 9.38
N VAL A 135 -9.01 -9.70 8.22
CA VAL A 135 -9.39 -11.12 7.97
C VAL A 135 -8.19 -12.08 8.07
N GLY A 136 -6.96 -11.59 7.91
CA GLY A 136 -5.76 -12.38 8.19
C GLY A 136 -4.92 -12.75 6.96
N LYS A 137 -4.95 -11.94 5.91
CA LYS A 137 -4.19 -12.14 4.66
C LYS A 137 -2.72 -12.54 4.86
N THR A 138 -2.03 -11.97 5.86
CA THR A 138 -0.63 -12.30 6.17
C THR A 138 -0.46 -13.77 6.52
N GLY A 139 -1.25 -14.29 7.48
CA GLY A 139 -1.23 -15.70 7.86
C GLY A 139 -1.63 -16.62 6.71
N THR A 140 -2.72 -16.29 6.01
CA THR A 140 -3.15 -17.00 4.79
C THR A 140 -2.02 -17.12 3.76
N ALA A 141 -1.30 -16.03 3.48
CA ALA A 141 -0.22 -16.03 2.51
C ALA A 141 1.01 -16.84 2.96
N VAL A 142 1.35 -16.81 4.25
CA VAL A 142 2.45 -17.63 4.81
C VAL A 142 2.12 -19.10 4.71
N LEU A 143 0.94 -19.52 5.16
CA LEU A 143 0.48 -20.91 5.11
C LEU A 143 0.45 -21.42 3.66
N ALA A 144 -0.17 -20.67 2.76
CA ALA A 144 -0.24 -21.03 1.35
C ALA A 144 1.14 -21.14 0.68
N ALA A 145 2.07 -20.22 0.97
CA ALA A 145 3.40 -20.26 0.38
C ALA A 145 4.17 -21.54 0.76
N ARG A 146 4.04 -22.01 2.00
CA ARG A 146 4.64 -23.25 2.45
C ARG A 146 4.12 -24.45 1.66
N GLU A 147 2.81 -24.60 1.59
CA GLU A 147 2.18 -25.70 0.89
C GLU A 147 2.44 -25.65 -0.63
N ILE A 148 2.50 -24.46 -1.23
CA ILE A 148 2.83 -24.32 -2.66
C ILE A 148 4.29 -24.70 -2.93
N CYS A 149 5.23 -24.32 -2.05
CA CYS A 149 6.62 -24.74 -2.19
C CYS A 149 6.75 -26.27 -2.07
N GLU A 150 6.08 -26.89 -1.11
CA GLU A 150 6.03 -28.33 -0.99
C GLU A 150 5.44 -28.99 -2.25
N LEU A 151 4.29 -28.50 -2.73
CA LEU A 151 3.61 -29.02 -3.92
C LEU A 151 4.48 -28.92 -5.19
N ARG A 152 5.29 -27.88 -5.33
CA ARG A 152 6.07 -27.59 -6.53
C ARG A 152 7.55 -27.97 -6.43
N GLY A 153 8.00 -28.43 -5.28
CA GLY A 153 9.42 -28.71 -4.99
C GLY A 153 10.26 -27.41 -4.96
N GLY A 154 9.64 -26.29 -4.56
CA GLY A 154 10.30 -25.01 -4.40
C GLY A 154 10.81 -24.78 -2.98
N GLU A 155 11.73 -23.83 -2.81
CA GLU A 155 12.30 -23.49 -1.49
C GLU A 155 12.38 -21.99 -1.21
N ARG A 156 12.23 -21.14 -2.23
CA ARG A 156 12.52 -19.69 -2.17
C ARG A 156 11.24 -18.88 -2.21
N VAL A 157 10.99 -18.14 -1.14
CA VAL A 157 9.80 -17.28 -1.02
C VAL A 157 10.21 -15.82 -0.87
N LEU A 158 9.66 -14.95 -1.72
CA LEU A 158 9.80 -13.51 -1.61
C LEU A 158 8.54 -12.90 -1.02
N VAL A 159 8.69 -12.09 0.02
CA VAL A 159 7.65 -11.18 0.52
C VAL A 159 8.02 -9.75 0.14
N VAL A 160 7.16 -9.09 -0.61
CA VAL A 160 7.28 -7.66 -0.92
C VAL A 160 6.26 -6.90 -0.10
N ALA A 161 6.72 -6.35 1.03
CA ALA A 161 5.86 -5.62 1.97
C ALA A 161 5.78 -4.12 1.61
N ASP A 162 4.74 -3.46 2.10
CA ASP A 162 4.65 -2.00 1.99
C ASP A 162 5.60 -1.32 2.99
N ARG A 163 5.59 -0.03 3.04
CA ARG A 163 6.43 0.80 3.93
C ARG A 163 5.63 1.37 5.10
N PRO A 164 6.26 1.76 6.18
CA PRO A 164 7.72 1.81 6.40
C PRO A 164 8.32 0.45 6.77
N ALA A 165 9.53 0.18 6.28
CA ALA A 165 10.22 -1.09 6.50
C ALA A 165 10.40 -1.42 8.00
N ALA A 166 10.61 -0.40 8.83
CA ALA A 166 10.76 -0.55 10.28
C ALA A 166 9.55 -1.19 10.98
N ILE A 167 8.36 -1.15 10.36
CA ILE A 167 7.13 -1.75 10.90
C ILE A 167 6.80 -3.03 10.14
N THR A 168 6.80 -2.96 8.81
CA THR A 168 6.29 -4.04 7.97
C THR A 168 7.20 -5.25 7.93
N VAL A 169 8.51 -5.03 7.91
CA VAL A 169 9.48 -6.14 7.91
C VAL A 169 9.42 -6.92 9.22
N PRO A 170 9.48 -6.31 10.42
CA PRO A 170 9.30 -7.05 11.67
C PRO A 170 7.93 -7.74 11.80
N HIS A 171 6.87 -7.15 11.25
CA HIS A 171 5.56 -7.77 11.24
C HIS A 171 5.56 -9.08 10.42
N TRP A 172 6.11 -9.05 9.20
CA TRP A 172 6.20 -10.23 8.35
C TRP A 172 7.14 -11.28 8.92
N THR A 173 8.33 -10.90 9.42
CA THR A 173 9.28 -11.86 9.99
C THR A 173 8.72 -12.57 11.21
N ARG A 174 8.02 -11.86 12.11
CA ARG A 174 7.32 -12.47 13.25
C ARG A 174 6.19 -13.40 12.82
N SER A 175 5.42 -13.00 11.79
CA SER A 175 4.34 -13.85 11.27
C SER A 175 4.87 -15.13 10.64
N ILE A 176 5.93 -15.06 9.84
CA ILE A 176 6.57 -16.23 9.23
C ILE A 176 7.09 -17.17 10.33
N ALA A 177 7.84 -16.64 11.30
CA ALA A 177 8.38 -17.43 12.39
C ALA A 177 7.26 -18.04 13.27
N GLY A 178 6.18 -17.26 13.53
CA GLY A 178 5.05 -17.70 14.36
C GLY A 178 4.19 -18.79 13.72
N PHE A 179 3.90 -18.70 12.42
CA PHE A 179 3.18 -19.76 11.69
C PHE A 179 4.10 -20.91 11.27
N GLY A 180 5.41 -20.76 11.48
CA GLY A 180 6.45 -21.70 11.04
C GLY A 180 6.89 -21.42 9.60
N ASP A 181 8.19 -21.39 9.40
CA ASP A 181 8.82 -21.09 8.12
C ASP A 181 8.83 -22.25 7.11
N GLY A 182 8.51 -23.45 7.57
CA GLY A 182 8.52 -24.68 6.74
C GLY A 182 9.90 -25.09 6.24
N GLY A 183 10.99 -24.59 6.84
CA GLY A 183 12.36 -24.83 6.36
C GLY A 183 12.70 -24.12 5.05
N LEU A 184 11.88 -23.14 4.63
CA LEU A 184 12.03 -22.43 3.37
C LEU A 184 13.00 -21.24 3.52
N ARG A 185 13.56 -20.82 2.39
CA ARG A 185 14.43 -19.65 2.27
C ARG A 185 13.57 -18.40 2.03
N TRP A 186 13.21 -17.72 3.10
CA TRP A 186 12.39 -16.53 3.05
C TRP A 186 13.23 -15.26 2.84
N CYS A 187 12.75 -14.41 1.94
CA CYS A 187 13.27 -13.06 1.73
C CYS A 187 12.17 -12.03 1.95
N VAL A 188 12.28 -11.20 2.99
CA VAL A 188 11.35 -10.10 3.25
C VAL A 188 12.00 -8.77 2.84
N THR A 189 11.37 -8.09 1.89
CA THR A 189 11.79 -6.78 1.38
C THR A 189 10.60 -5.83 1.28
N THR A 190 10.84 -4.59 0.83
CA THR A 190 9.78 -3.62 0.58
C THR A 190 9.74 -3.19 -0.87
N TRP A 191 8.60 -2.63 -1.29
CA TRP A 191 8.42 -2.10 -2.65
C TRP A 191 9.51 -1.11 -3.08
N ASP A 192 10.08 -0.33 -2.15
CA ASP A 192 11.13 0.64 -2.46
C ASP A 192 12.51 -0.03 -2.62
N ARG A 193 12.70 -1.23 -2.08
CA ARG A 193 13.93 -2.02 -2.14
C ARG A 193 13.90 -3.13 -3.20
N LEU A 194 12.81 -3.26 -3.94
CA LEU A 194 12.58 -4.33 -4.92
C LEU A 194 13.69 -4.42 -6.00
N ALA A 195 14.36 -3.31 -6.28
CA ALA A 195 15.50 -3.26 -7.19
C ALA A 195 16.65 -4.21 -6.78
N LYS A 196 16.84 -4.45 -5.48
CA LYS A 196 17.93 -5.26 -4.94
C LYS A 196 17.74 -6.75 -5.18
N VAL A 197 16.50 -7.20 -5.32
CA VAL A 197 16.14 -8.61 -5.57
C VAL A 197 15.74 -8.88 -7.03
N ALA A 198 15.75 -7.88 -7.89
CA ALA A 198 15.27 -8.00 -9.28
C ALA A 198 16.04 -9.00 -10.16
N GLY A 199 17.22 -9.44 -9.73
CA GLY A 199 18.03 -10.46 -10.40
C GLY A 199 17.92 -11.86 -9.79
N LEU A 200 17.21 -12.00 -8.67
CA LEU A 200 17.05 -13.26 -7.97
C LEU A 200 15.80 -14.01 -8.45
N GLU A 201 15.80 -15.32 -8.29
CA GLU A 201 14.70 -16.20 -8.63
C GLU A 201 14.01 -16.71 -7.37
N PHE A 202 12.68 -16.77 -7.43
CA PHE A 202 11.82 -17.23 -6.34
C PHE A 202 10.77 -18.18 -6.89
N ASP A 203 10.31 -19.10 -6.06
CA ASP A 203 9.24 -20.05 -6.40
C ASP A 203 7.86 -19.47 -6.09
N VAL A 204 7.78 -18.72 -5.00
CA VAL A 204 6.57 -18.00 -4.59
C VAL A 204 6.89 -16.54 -4.31
N VAL A 205 6.03 -15.64 -4.76
CA VAL A 205 6.11 -14.21 -4.47
C VAL A 205 4.82 -13.74 -3.81
N ILE A 206 4.91 -13.27 -2.58
CA ILE A 206 3.82 -12.63 -1.85
C ILE A 206 3.94 -11.12 -2.04
N ALA A 207 2.97 -10.53 -2.73
CA ALA A 207 2.89 -9.09 -2.95
C ALA A 207 1.90 -8.48 -1.96
N ASP A 208 2.38 -8.03 -0.81
CA ASP A 208 1.56 -7.31 0.15
C ASP A 208 1.26 -5.91 -0.38
N GLU A 209 -0.02 -5.51 -0.30
CA GLU A 209 -0.54 -4.31 -0.94
C GLU A 209 -0.22 -4.25 -2.44
N ALA A 210 -0.54 -5.33 -3.18
CA ALA A 210 -0.24 -5.51 -4.61
C ALA A 210 -0.66 -4.32 -5.50
N HIS A 211 -1.64 -3.50 -5.06
CA HIS A 211 -2.03 -2.27 -5.74
C HIS A 211 -0.89 -1.25 -5.89
N MET A 212 0.23 -1.43 -5.18
CA MET A 212 1.43 -0.59 -5.30
C MET A 212 2.07 -0.66 -6.70
N VAL A 213 1.74 -1.68 -7.49
CA VAL A 213 2.20 -1.85 -8.89
C VAL A 213 1.08 -1.69 -9.93
N ARG A 214 0.02 -0.96 -9.57
CA ARG A 214 -1.10 -0.64 -10.48
C ARG A 214 -0.73 0.25 -11.67
N HIS A 215 0.44 0.92 -11.66
CA HIS A 215 0.88 1.82 -12.73
C HIS A 215 2.13 1.28 -13.43
N THR A 216 1.99 0.95 -14.71
CA THR A 216 3.03 0.33 -15.53
C THR A 216 4.20 1.26 -15.90
N THR A 217 4.04 2.57 -15.73
CA THR A 217 5.07 3.57 -16.07
C THR A 217 6.12 3.78 -14.97
N THR A 218 5.95 3.17 -13.80
CA THR A 218 6.81 3.38 -12.64
C THR A 218 8.08 2.51 -12.68
N LYS A 219 9.15 2.97 -11.99
CA LYS A 219 10.35 2.14 -11.79
C LYS A 219 10.02 0.85 -11.02
N ARG A 220 9.11 0.93 -10.05
CA ARG A 220 8.62 -0.20 -9.26
C ARG A 220 8.04 -1.30 -10.14
N TRP A 221 7.19 -0.94 -11.11
CA TRP A 221 6.64 -1.88 -12.08
C TRP A 221 7.71 -2.65 -12.86
N ARG A 222 8.81 -1.99 -13.27
CA ARG A 222 9.91 -2.67 -13.99
C ARG A 222 10.56 -3.75 -13.15
N TYR A 223 10.82 -3.47 -11.86
CA TYR A 223 11.40 -4.46 -10.95
C TYR A 223 10.40 -5.55 -10.59
N TRP A 224 9.13 -5.18 -10.39
CA TRP A 224 8.05 -6.13 -10.20
C TRP A 224 7.98 -7.16 -11.32
N ARG A 225 8.00 -6.73 -12.58
CA ARG A 225 8.02 -7.64 -13.73
C ARG A 225 9.19 -8.63 -13.69
N SER A 226 10.35 -8.23 -13.18
CA SER A 226 11.50 -9.13 -13.04
C SER A 226 11.23 -10.23 -12.03
N VAL A 227 10.79 -9.87 -10.82
CA VAL A 227 10.59 -10.85 -9.72
C VAL A 227 9.32 -11.69 -9.88
N SER A 228 8.27 -11.16 -10.53
CA SER A 228 7.02 -11.89 -10.79
C SER A 228 7.05 -12.76 -12.05
N GLY A 229 8.21 -12.94 -12.65
CA GLY A 229 8.40 -13.77 -13.84
C GLY A 229 7.90 -13.14 -15.15
N GLY A 230 7.80 -11.83 -15.23
CA GLY A 230 7.26 -11.01 -16.30
C GLY A 230 7.66 -11.32 -17.73
N GLY A 231 7.00 -12.26 -18.34
CA GLY A 231 7.20 -12.73 -19.72
C GLY A 231 7.82 -14.12 -19.84
N ARG A 232 8.27 -14.75 -18.73
CA ARG A 232 8.70 -16.15 -18.74
C ARG A 232 7.50 -17.07 -18.90
N ALA A 233 7.56 -17.98 -19.87
CA ALA A 233 6.54 -19.01 -20.07
C ALA A 233 6.68 -20.15 -19.05
N GLN A 234 7.93 -20.46 -18.64
CA GLN A 234 8.28 -21.51 -17.68
C GLN A 234 9.17 -20.94 -16.58
N GLY A 235 9.17 -21.56 -15.40
CA GLY A 235 9.97 -21.13 -14.24
C GLY A 235 9.57 -19.79 -13.66
N ALA A 236 8.34 -19.32 -13.92
CA ALA A 236 7.83 -18.13 -13.25
C ALA A 236 7.28 -18.49 -11.86
N PRO A 237 7.49 -17.64 -10.84
CA PRO A 237 6.94 -17.89 -9.53
C PRO A 237 5.41 -17.89 -9.53
N PHE A 238 4.82 -18.55 -8.54
CA PHE A 238 3.43 -18.31 -8.20
C PHE A 238 3.32 -17.00 -7.42
N VAL A 239 2.35 -16.16 -7.76
CA VAL A 239 2.16 -14.85 -7.14
C VAL A 239 0.90 -14.82 -6.31
N VAL A 240 1.04 -14.55 -5.01
CA VAL A 240 -0.06 -14.19 -4.12
C VAL A 240 -0.16 -12.67 -4.07
N ALA A 241 -1.12 -12.11 -4.81
CA ALA A 241 -1.40 -10.67 -4.81
C ALA A 241 -2.35 -10.34 -3.65
N ALA A 242 -1.79 -9.99 -2.49
CA ALA A 242 -2.57 -9.70 -1.28
C ALA A 242 -2.89 -8.20 -1.21
N THR A 243 -4.16 -7.84 -1.25
CA THR A 243 -4.61 -6.45 -1.05
C THR A 243 -6.12 -6.38 -0.86
N ALA A 244 -6.57 -5.65 0.16
CA ALA A 244 -7.99 -5.39 0.37
C ALA A 244 -8.58 -4.37 -0.65
N THR A 245 -7.72 -3.74 -1.44
CA THR A 245 -8.07 -2.64 -2.34
C THR A 245 -7.37 -2.79 -3.68
N PRO A 246 -7.77 -3.75 -4.51
CA PRO A 246 -7.04 -4.12 -5.72
C PRO A 246 -6.85 -2.95 -6.69
N ALA A 247 -7.91 -2.17 -6.95
CA ALA A 247 -7.88 -1.08 -7.92
C ALA A 247 -9.05 -0.11 -7.70
N HIS A 248 -8.98 1.06 -8.34
CA HIS A 248 -10.12 1.96 -8.52
C HIS A 248 -10.85 1.74 -9.84
N THR A 249 -10.13 1.20 -10.82
CA THR A 249 -10.62 0.93 -12.18
C THR A 249 -9.97 -0.34 -12.72
N PRO A 250 -10.57 -1.03 -13.70
CA PRO A 250 -9.96 -2.18 -14.36
C PRO A 250 -8.58 -1.88 -14.97
N LEU A 251 -8.33 -0.62 -15.37
CA LEU A 251 -7.06 -0.15 -15.92
C LEU A 251 -5.87 -0.24 -14.94
N GLU A 252 -6.14 -0.35 -13.65
CA GLU A 252 -5.15 -0.40 -12.58
C GLU A 252 -4.75 -1.83 -12.16
N LEU A 253 -5.11 -2.86 -12.93
CA LEU A 253 -4.85 -4.27 -12.63
C LEU A 253 -3.77 -4.94 -13.52
N PRO A 254 -2.70 -4.26 -13.94
CA PRO A 254 -1.70 -4.88 -14.82
C PRO A 254 -0.96 -6.05 -14.15
N TYR A 255 -0.93 -6.11 -12.81
CA TYR A 255 -0.31 -7.20 -12.07
C TYR A 255 -1.12 -8.51 -12.12
N LEU A 256 -2.40 -8.46 -12.53
CA LEU A 256 -3.24 -9.62 -12.81
C LEU A 256 -3.21 -10.04 -14.30
N ALA A 257 -2.50 -9.31 -15.15
CA ALA A 257 -2.40 -9.66 -16.58
C ALA A 257 -1.97 -11.12 -16.86
N PRO A 258 -1.08 -11.76 -16.05
CA PRO A 258 -0.76 -13.17 -16.24
C PRO A 258 -1.97 -14.08 -16.05
N GLN A 259 -2.87 -13.77 -15.12
CA GLN A 259 -4.10 -14.52 -14.88
C GLN A 259 -5.12 -14.28 -16.00
N PHE A 260 -5.29 -13.03 -16.45
CA PHE A 260 -6.17 -12.71 -17.56
C PHE A 260 -5.74 -13.41 -18.85
N ALA A 261 -4.43 -13.42 -19.14
CA ALA A 261 -3.89 -14.14 -20.28
C ALA A 261 -4.23 -15.64 -20.22
N GLN A 262 -4.14 -16.24 -19.02
CA GLN A 262 -4.46 -17.65 -18.81
C GLN A 262 -5.94 -17.94 -19.00
N VAL A 263 -6.83 -17.12 -18.46
CA VAL A 263 -8.30 -17.25 -18.62
C VAL A 263 -8.71 -17.21 -20.10
N HIS A 264 -8.03 -16.39 -20.89
CA HIS A 264 -8.29 -16.26 -22.32
C HIS A 264 -7.51 -17.24 -23.21
N GLY A 265 -6.68 -18.10 -22.63
CA GLY A 265 -5.82 -19.03 -23.39
C GLY A 265 -4.79 -18.31 -24.27
N GLU A 266 -4.37 -17.11 -23.89
CA GLU A 266 -3.52 -16.22 -24.67
C GLU A 266 -2.12 -16.08 -24.11
N PRO A 267 -1.11 -15.80 -24.95
CA PRO A 267 0.22 -15.52 -24.45
C PRO A 267 0.25 -14.19 -23.67
N LEU A 268 1.01 -14.14 -22.58
CA LEU A 268 1.12 -12.94 -21.72
C LEU A 268 1.50 -11.66 -22.49
N ARG A 269 2.24 -11.80 -23.61
CA ARG A 269 2.60 -10.64 -24.45
C ARG A 269 1.37 -9.92 -25.05
N ALA A 270 0.25 -10.62 -25.26
CA ALA A 270 -1.00 -10.03 -25.74
C ALA A 270 -1.61 -9.07 -24.70
N TRP A 271 -1.26 -9.24 -23.43
CA TRP A 271 -1.72 -8.44 -22.30
C TRP A 271 -0.69 -7.39 -21.82
N ALA A 272 0.35 -7.14 -22.64
CA ALA A 272 1.38 -6.15 -22.30
C ALA A 272 0.84 -4.71 -22.30
N ASP A 273 -0.18 -4.42 -23.12
CA ASP A 273 -0.97 -3.18 -23.10
C ASP A 273 -2.36 -3.51 -22.56
N LEU A 274 -2.46 -3.64 -21.23
CA LEU A 274 -3.72 -3.97 -20.55
C LEU A 274 -4.88 -3.05 -20.97
N PRO A 275 -4.73 -1.71 -21.05
CA PRO A 275 -5.82 -0.84 -21.45
C PRO A 275 -6.39 -1.15 -22.85
N ALA A 276 -5.51 -1.36 -23.83
CA ALA A 276 -5.94 -1.72 -25.18
C ALA A 276 -6.67 -3.08 -25.17
N ARG A 277 -6.13 -4.05 -24.43
CA ARG A 277 -6.73 -5.39 -24.34
C ARG A 277 -8.09 -5.39 -23.65
N LEU A 278 -8.27 -4.57 -22.60
CA LEU A 278 -9.58 -4.37 -21.97
C LEU A 278 -10.61 -3.80 -22.96
N ALA A 279 -10.23 -2.79 -23.74
CA ALA A 279 -11.10 -2.24 -24.78
C ALA A 279 -11.53 -3.31 -25.82
N GLU A 280 -10.57 -4.10 -26.31
CA GLU A 280 -10.83 -5.23 -27.23
C GLU A 280 -11.74 -6.30 -26.61
N SER A 281 -11.66 -6.48 -25.29
CA SER A 281 -12.50 -7.41 -24.52
C SER A 281 -13.87 -6.83 -24.16
N GLY A 282 -14.21 -5.66 -24.67
CA GLY A 282 -15.53 -5.02 -24.52
C GLY A 282 -15.72 -4.26 -23.21
N PHE A 283 -14.63 -3.87 -22.51
CA PHE A 283 -14.72 -2.91 -21.40
C PHE A 283 -14.94 -1.50 -21.93
N HIS A 284 -15.70 -0.70 -21.19
CA HIS A 284 -15.99 0.69 -21.52
C HIS A 284 -14.81 1.60 -21.14
N VAL A 285 -13.66 1.36 -21.76
CA VAL A 285 -12.44 2.14 -21.61
C VAL A 285 -12.10 2.82 -22.93
N GLU A 286 -11.74 4.09 -22.88
CA GLU A 286 -11.47 4.89 -24.08
C GLU A 286 -10.11 5.58 -23.99
N ARG A 287 -9.46 5.74 -25.14
CA ARG A 287 -8.21 6.47 -25.25
C ARG A 287 -8.47 7.94 -25.53
N GLY A 288 -8.44 8.76 -24.48
CA GLY A 288 -8.59 10.20 -24.58
C GLY A 288 -7.26 10.95 -24.76
N ARG A 289 -7.34 12.28 -24.75
CA ARG A 289 -6.18 13.18 -24.89
C ARG A 289 -5.12 12.99 -23.79
N TYR A 290 -5.52 12.54 -22.60
CA TYR A 290 -4.65 12.41 -21.43
C TYR A 290 -4.27 10.95 -21.10
N GLY A 291 -4.59 10.02 -21.99
CA GLY A 291 -4.39 8.59 -21.80
C GLY A 291 -5.71 7.82 -21.79
N TRP A 292 -5.67 6.58 -21.32
CA TRP A 292 -6.86 5.75 -21.18
C TRP A 292 -7.70 6.21 -19.99
N ALA A 293 -9.01 6.24 -20.18
CA ALA A 293 -9.99 6.56 -19.15
C ALA A 293 -11.07 5.47 -19.11
N TRP A 294 -11.57 5.17 -17.95
CA TRP A 294 -12.75 4.33 -17.75
C TRP A 294 -14.01 5.19 -17.80
N THR A 295 -15.07 4.68 -18.35
CA THR A 295 -16.36 5.38 -18.48
C THR A 295 -16.82 5.99 -17.15
N GLU A 296 -17.58 7.07 -17.20
CA GLU A 296 -18.26 7.65 -16.03
C GLU A 296 -19.69 7.08 -15.84
N ASP A 297 -20.22 6.39 -16.87
CA ASP A 297 -21.54 5.76 -16.80
C ASP A 297 -21.59 4.64 -15.77
N ALA A 298 -22.54 4.72 -14.84
CA ALA A 298 -22.62 3.82 -13.69
C ALA A 298 -23.04 2.39 -14.07
N ASP A 299 -23.88 2.24 -15.11
CA ASP A 299 -24.35 0.94 -15.56
C ASP A 299 -23.26 0.20 -16.31
N ALA A 300 -22.55 0.92 -17.18
CA ALA A 300 -21.38 0.40 -17.88
C ALA A 300 -20.27 0.00 -16.89
N ARG A 301 -20.04 0.79 -15.85
CA ARG A 301 -19.09 0.43 -14.75
C ARG A 301 -19.48 -0.86 -14.05
N ARG A 302 -20.78 -1.04 -13.73
CA ARG A 302 -21.26 -2.29 -13.11
C ARG A 302 -21.06 -3.50 -14.03
N ALA A 303 -21.37 -3.34 -15.32
CA ALA A 303 -21.16 -4.40 -16.31
C ALA A 303 -19.68 -4.79 -16.44
N ASP A 304 -18.77 -3.81 -16.49
CA ASP A 304 -17.32 -4.04 -16.53
C ASP A 304 -16.81 -4.75 -15.27
N LEU A 305 -17.27 -4.35 -14.09
CA LEU A 305 -16.88 -5.00 -12.83
C LEU A 305 -17.38 -6.44 -12.76
N ALA A 306 -18.63 -6.70 -13.18
CA ALA A 306 -19.17 -8.06 -13.24
C ALA A 306 -18.37 -8.94 -14.22
N ARG A 307 -17.97 -8.40 -15.38
CA ARG A 307 -17.11 -9.08 -16.33
C ARG A 307 -15.73 -9.41 -15.75
N LEU A 308 -15.11 -8.42 -15.10
CA LEU A 308 -13.82 -8.61 -14.42
C LEU A 308 -13.91 -9.69 -13.35
N GLN A 309 -14.96 -9.64 -12.54
CA GLN A 309 -15.22 -10.66 -11.53
C GLN A 309 -15.37 -12.04 -12.18
N GLY A 310 -16.13 -12.16 -13.27
CA GLY A 310 -16.27 -13.40 -14.02
C GLY A 310 -14.93 -13.99 -14.48
N TRP A 311 -13.96 -13.15 -14.85
CA TRP A 311 -12.61 -13.63 -15.22
C TRP A 311 -11.82 -14.21 -14.03
N LEU A 312 -12.07 -13.73 -12.84
CA LEU A 312 -11.34 -14.15 -11.64
C LEU A 312 -12.03 -15.32 -10.92
N THR A 313 -13.36 -15.34 -10.94
CA THR A 313 -14.18 -16.37 -10.25
C THR A 313 -14.67 -17.49 -11.18
N GLY A 314 -14.65 -17.27 -12.48
CA GLY A 314 -15.12 -18.26 -13.48
C GLY A 314 -14.08 -19.34 -13.84
N THR A 315 -12.91 -19.31 -13.24
CA THR A 315 -11.94 -20.40 -13.32
C THR A 315 -12.24 -21.47 -12.29
N GLU A 316 -11.86 -22.72 -12.55
CA GLU A 316 -12.03 -23.84 -11.65
C GLU A 316 -10.65 -24.41 -11.23
N PRO A 317 -10.20 -24.20 -9.98
CA PRO A 317 -10.78 -23.37 -8.91
C PRO A 317 -10.68 -21.85 -9.21
N PRO A 318 -11.40 -20.99 -8.47
CA PRO A 318 -11.30 -19.55 -8.64
C PRO A 318 -9.86 -19.02 -8.42
N ALA A 319 -9.50 -17.96 -9.18
CA ALA A 319 -8.19 -17.29 -9.04
C ALA A 319 -8.23 -16.09 -8.09
N THR A 320 -9.31 -15.93 -7.35
CA THR A 320 -9.50 -14.86 -6.36
C THR A 320 -10.29 -15.35 -5.17
N LEU A 321 -10.00 -14.76 -4.02
CA LEU A 321 -10.81 -14.89 -2.82
C LEU A 321 -11.02 -13.49 -2.23
N GLN A 322 -12.29 -13.15 -1.99
CA GLN A 322 -12.65 -11.94 -1.28
C GLN A 322 -13.70 -12.28 -0.23
N ARG A 323 -13.33 -12.10 1.03
CA ARG A 323 -14.25 -12.27 2.15
C ARG A 323 -14.45 -10.94 2.84
N PRO A 324 -15.72 -10.57 3.09
CA PRO A 324 -16.02 -9.39 3.89
C PRO A 324 -15.57 -9.62 5.35
N ALA A 325 -15.26 -8.53 6.02
CA ALA A 325 -14.98 -8.57 7.44
C ALA A 325 -16.26 -9.00 8.21
N PRO A 326 -16.19 -10.02 9.08
CA PRO A 326 -17.36 -10.51 9.81
C PRO A 326 -18.04 -9.44 10.70
N TRP A 327 -17.28 -8.40 11.08
CA TRP A 327 -17.79 -7.28 11.90
C TRP A 327 -18.45 -6.17 11.07
N GLY A 328 -18.67 -6.39 9.79
CA GLY A 328 -19.37 -5.48 8.89
C GLY A 328 -18.52 -4.32 8.35
N PRO A 329 -19.11 -3.50 7.46
CA PRO A 329 -18.42 -2.38 6.83
C PRO A 329 -18.22 -1.22 7.84
N VAL A 330 -17.11 -0.48 7.64
CA VAL A 330 -16.87 0.74 8.41
C VAL A 330 -17.89 1.83 8.08
N SER A 331 -18.45 2.46 9.13
CA SER A 331 -19.29 3.66 8.96
C SER A 331 -18.40 4.89 8.78
N VAL A 332 -18.55 5.60 7.66
CA VAL A 332 -17.84 6.85 7.38
C VAL A 332 -18.84 7.95 7.10
N THR A 333 -18.83 9.01 7.92
CA THR A 333 -19.79 10.12 7.80
C THR A 333 -19.05 11.45 7.62
N GLY A 334 -19.65 12.38 6.84
CA GLY A 334 -19.13 13.73 6.68
C GLY A 334 -19.37 14.57 7.94
N THR A 335 -18.41 15.44 8.26
CA THR A 335 -18.50 16.43 9.33
C THR A 335 -18.19 17.80 8.73
N PRO A 336 -19.23 18.58 8.37
CA PRO A 336 -19.02 19.95 7.88
C PRO A 336 -18.46 20.82 9.00
N VAL A 337 -17.43 21.59 8.69
CA VAL A 337 -16.80 22.58 9.56
C VAL A 337 -17.21 23.96 9.08
N ALA A 338 -17.94 24.69 9.92
CA ALA A 338 -18.26 26.08 9.66
C ALA A 338 -17.00 26.94 9.89
N LEU A 339 -16.56 27.62 8.85
CA LEU A 339 -15.41 28.51 8.95
C LEU A 339 -15.84 29.87 9.50
N THR A 340 -15.05 30.43 10.40
CA THR A 340 -15.17 31.83 10.81
C THR A 340 -14.92 32.76 9.59
N PRO A 341 -15.35 34.03 9.64
CA PRO A 341 -15.10 34.96 8.53
C PRO A 341 -13.61 35.07 8.15
N ALA A 342 -12.70 35.06 9.14
CA ALA A 342 -11.26 35.12 8.90
C ALA A 342 -10.72 33.83 8.23
N GLU A 343 -11.14 32.66 8.71
CA GLU A 343 -10.80 31.37 8.14
C GLU A 343 -11.34 31.22 6.71
N ARG A 344 -12.57 31.68 6.46
CA ARG A 344 -13.16 31.67 5.13
C ARG A 344 -12.36 32.56 4.17
N ALA A 345 -12.00 33.78 4.59
CA ALA A 345 -11.18 34.65 3.78
C ALA A 345 -9.82 34.04 3.44
N ALA A 346 -9.17 33.39 4.41
CA ALA A 346 -7.92 32.65 4.19
C ALA A 346 -8.09 31.47 3.22
N TYR A 347 -9.18 30.71 3.37
CA TYR A 347 -9.50 29.62 2.48
C TYR A 347 -9.75 30.09 1.03
N GLU A 348 -10.56 31.12 0.85
CA GLU A 348 -10.90 31.69 -0.46
C GLU A 348 -9.67 32.28 -1.16
N SER A 349 -8.82 32.98 -0.42
CA SER A 349 -7.52 33.43 -0.93
C SER A 349 -6.68 32.29 -1.47
N GLY A 350 -6.53 31.23 -0.69
CA GLY A 350 -5.80 30.03 -1.11
C GLY A 350 -6.43 29.35 -2.34
N TRP A 351 -7.76 29.34 -2.43
CA TRP A 351 -8.48 28.80 -3.58
C TRP A 351 -8.28 29.64 -4.85
N GLN A 352 -8.28 30.97 -4.74
CA GLN A 352 -8.00 31.86 -5.87
C GLN A 352 -6.57 31.70 -6.37
N GLU A 353 -5.58 31.65 -5.46
CA GLU A 353 -4.18 31.36 -5.82
C GLU A 353 -4.06 30.04 -6.58
N PHE A 354 -4.70 28.98 -6.07
CA PHE A 354 -4.71 27.68 -6.74
C PHE A 354 -5.30 27.76 -8.15
N ARG A 355 -6.43 28.45 -8.33
CA ARG A 355 -7.07 28.61 -9.65
C ARG A 355 -6.16 29.35 -10.63
N ALA A 356 -5.52 30.43 -10.20
CA ALA A 356 -4.58 31.20 -11.02
C ALA A 356 -3.38 30.33 -11.45
N GLU A 357 -2.76 29.60 -10.53
CA GLU A 357 -1.65 28.69 -10.81
C GLU A 357 -2.05 27.54 -11.76
N MET A 358 -3.26 26.99 -11.61
CA MET A 358 -3.78 25.95 -12.50
C MET A 358 -4.00 26.48 -13.92
N GLN A 359 -4.48 27.71 -14.08
CA GLN A 359 -4.61 28.33 -15.40
C GLN A 359 -3.24 28.51 -16.08
N LEU A 360 -2.24 28.97 -15.32
CA LEU A 360 -0.87 29.12 -15.82
C LEU A 360 -0.26 27.75 -16.17
N ALA A 361 -0.45 26.73 -15.32
CA ALA A 361 0.02 25.38 -15.58
C ALA A 361 -0.60 24.77 -16.85
N ARG A 362 -1.89 25.01 -17.09
CA ARG A 362 -2.58 24.59 -18.32
C ARG A 362 -2.03 25.28 -19.56
N ARG A 363 -1.84 26.61 -19.51
CA ARG A 363 -1.29 27.39 -20.61
C ARG A 363 0.15 26.98 -20.95
N SER A 364 0.99 26.74 -19.94
CA SER A 364 2.39 26.34 -20.11
C SER A 364 2.59 24.82 -20.28
N ARG A 365 1.52 24.02 -20.27
CA ARG A 365 1.56 22.54 -20.31
C ARG A 365 2.43 21.91 -19.20
N GLN A 366 2.55 22.58 -18.05
CA GLN A 366 3.36 22.15 -16.91
C GLN A 366 2.51 21.42 -15.86
N SER A 367 2.26 20.13 -16.03
CA SER A 367 1.48 19.32 -15.09
C SER A 367 2.06 19.27 -13.67
N ALA A 368 3.38 19.36 -13.53
CA ALA A 368 4.07 19.41 -12.23
C ALA A 368 3.70 20.68 -11.43
N ARG A 369 3.59 21.84 -12.11
CA ARG A 369 3.16 23.10 -11.50
C ARG A 369 1.73 23.01 -10.96
N GLY A 370 0.81 22.43 -11.73
CA GLY A 370 -0.57 22.22 -11.29
C GLY A 370 -0.67 21.30 -10.06
N ARG A 371 0.11 20.22 -10.02
CA ARG A 371 0.17 19.34 -8.84
C ARG A 371 0.72 20.04 -7.60
N ALA A 372 1.77 20.84 -7.76
CA ALA A 372 2.35 21.63 -6.67
C ALA A 372 1.36 22.69 -6.13
N ALA A 373 0.60 23.33 -7.02
CA ALA A 373 -0.44 24.28 -6.63
C ALA A 373 -1.57 23.60 -5.82
N LEU A 374 -2.03 22.43 -6.26
CA LEU A 374 -3.03 21.64 -5.53
C LEU A 374 -2.52 21.26 -4.13
N LEU A 375 -1.26 20.83 -4.04
CA LEU A 375 -0.65 20.46 -2.77
C LEU A 375 -0.64 21.63 -1.78
N ARG A 376 -0.17 22.80 -2.23
CA ARG A 376 -0.15 24.04 -1.40
C ARG A 376 -1.55 24.45 -0.93
N PHE A 377 -2.54 24.40 -1.84
CA PHE A 377 -3.92 24.68 -1.47
C PHE A 377 -4.42 23.75 -0.39
N ARG A 378 -4.20 22.44 -0.53
CA ARG A 378 -4.62 21.44 0.45
C ARG A 378 -3.92 21.60 1.81
N GLN A 379 -2.67 22.03 1.82
CA GLN A 379 -1.93 22.37 3.04
C GLN A 379 -2.59 23.56 3.76
N LYS A 380 -2.85 24.66 3.05
CA LYS A 380 -3.53 25.85 3.61
C LYS A 380 -4.94 25.51 4.12
N ALA A 381 -5.71 24.77 3.35
CA ALA A 381 -7.06 24.35 3.73
C ALA A 381 -7.06 23.42 4.97
N GLY A 382 -6.04 22.58 5.13
CA GLY A 382 -5.84 21.77 6.34
C GLY A 382 -5.59 22.63 7.57
N LEU A 383 -4.68 23.58 7.48
CA LEU A 383 -4.33 24.49 8.59
C LEU A 383 -5.55 25.26 9.13
N VAL A 384 -6.40 25.76 8.25
CA VAL A 384 -7.63 26.51 8.60
C VAL A 384 -8.58 25.70 9.49
N ARG A 385 -8.59 24.37 9.36
CA ARG A 385 -9.47 23.48 10.14
C ARG A 385 -8.82 22.87 11.39
N ALA A 386 -7.57 23.20 11.69
CA ALA A 386 -6.85 22.56 12.80
C ALA A 386 -7.59 22.72 14.13
N GLN A 387 -8.10 23.93 14.44
CA GLN A 387 -8.83 24.19 15.67
C GLN A 387 -10.13 23.38 15.77
N ALA A 388 -10.93 23.32 14.72
CA ALA A 388 -12.17 22.53 14.70
C ALA A 388 -11.88 21.01 14.89
N THR A 389 -10.75 20.52 14.41
CA THR A 389 -10.29 19.15 14.68
C THR A 389 -9.94 18.97 16.15
N VAL A 390 -9.22 19.91 16.76
CA VAL A 390 -8.86 19.89 18.18
C VAL A 390 -10.11 19.86 19.06
N ASP A 391 -11.08 20.74 18.78
CA ASP A 391 -12.34 20.82 19.54
C ASP A 391 -13.14 19.51 19.44
N TRP A 392 -13.24 18.95 18.24
CA TRP A 392 -13.92 17.67 18.06
C TRP A 392 -13.20 16.52 18.78
N VAL A 393 -11.87 16.47 18.72
CA VAL A 393 -11.06 15.44 19.39
C VAL A 393 -11.25 15.52 20.91
N ARG A 394 -11.20 16.72 21.48
CA ARG A 394 -11.41 16.93 22.92
C ARG A 394 -12.78 16.43 23.35
N ALA A 395 -13.84 16.77 22.62
CA ALA A 395 -15.18 16.29 22.92
C ALA A 395 -15.29 14.74 22.88
N GLN A 396 -14.52 14.07 22.01
CA GLN A 396 -14.49 12.60 21.98
C GLN A 396 -13.72 12.02 23.17
N VAL A 397 -12.61 12.65 23.58
CA VAL A 397 -11.82 12.23 24.75
C VAL A 397 -12.62 12.45 26.04
N GLU A 398 -13.34 13.56 26.18
CA GLU A 398 -14.29 13.82 27.27
C GLU A 398 -15.43 12.80 27.33
N ALA A 399 -15.82 12.24 26.19
CA ALA A 399 -16.78 11.13 26.07
C ALA A 399 -16.12 9.74 26.25
N GLU A 400 -14.95 9.67 26.88
CA GLU A 400 -14.21 8.45 27.19
C GLU A 400 -13.90 7.58 25.95
N ARG A 401 -13.56 8.20 24.82
CA ARG A 401 -13.17 7.51 23.58
C ARG A 401 -11.70 7.76 23.27
N GLN A 402 -11.04 6.75 22.71
CA GLN A 402 -9.76 6.93 22.06
C GLN A 402 -9.95 7.40 20.61
N VAL A 403 -9.14 8.37 20.17
CA VAL A 403 -9.32 9.05 18.90
C VAL A 403 -8.13 8.82 17.98
N ALA A 404 -8.38 8.28 16.78
CA ALA A 404 -7.40 8.12 15.72
C ALA A 404 -7.57 9.24 14.67
N VAL A 405 -6.65 10.20 14.62
CA VAL A 405 -6.69 11.34 13.69
C VAL A 405 -5.75 11.09 12.52
N SER A 406 -6.32 10.92 11.34
CA SER A 406 -5.54 10.75 10.12
C SER A 406 -5.33 12.06 9.40
N VAL A 407 -4.07 12.44 9.19
CA VAL A 407 -3.63 13.65 8.51
C VAL A 407 -2.82 13.33 7.26
N GLU A 408 -2.71 14.27 6.33
CA GLU A 408 -1.85 14.11 5.15
C GLU A 408 -0.55 14.91 5.25
N PHE A 409 -0.55 16.01 5.99
CA PHE A 409 0.57 16.94 6.09
C PHE A 409 1.06 17.02 7.53
N VAL A 410 2.38 17.06 7.69
CA VAL A 410 3.00 17.14 9.01
C VAL A 410 2.94 18.58 9.53
N GLU A 411 3.58 19.50 8.84
CA GLU A 411 3.77 20.90 9.29
C GLU A 411 2.47 21.71 9.37
N THR A 412 1.50 21.42 8.51
CA THR A 412 0.26 22.19 8.39
C THR A 412 -0.98 21.49 8.96
N ALA A 413 -0.81 20.29 9.52
CA ALA A 413 -1.91 19.56 10.16
C ALA A 413 -1.45 18.80 11.41
N ALA A 414 -0.51 17.85 11.29
CA ALA A 414 -0.12 16.99 12.42
C ALA A 414 0.47 17.81 13.59
N ASP A 415 1.46 18.65 13.31
CA ASP A 415 2.12 19.44 14.34
C ASP A 415 1.19 20.45 15.01
N PRO A 416 0.41 21.28 14.28
CA PRO A 416 -0.54 22.20 14.91
C PRO A 416 -1.61 21.50 15.76
N ILE A 417 -2.15 20.37 15.29
CA ILE A 417 -3.16 19.60 16.05
C ILE A 417 -2.53 19.02 17.33
N ARG A 418 -1.34 18.42 17.21
CA ARG A 418 -0.61 17.87 18.37
C ARG A 418 -0.35 18.95 19.42
N GLU A 419 0.24 20.07 19.01
CA GLU A 419 0.61 21.17 19.91
C GLU A 419 -0.62 21.71 20.64
N ALA A 420 -1.70 22.02 19.92
CA ALA A 420 -2.92 22.53 20.53
C ALA A 420 -3.59 21.51 21.48
N LEU A 421 -3.52 20.20 21.21
CA LEU A 421 -4.02 19.16 22.10
C LEU A 421 -3.14 19.05 23.36
N GLN A 422 -1.82 19.10 23.21
CA GLN A 422 -0.87 19.06 24.34
C GLN A 422 -1.00 20.30 25.23
N ASP A 423 -1.17 21.49 24.65
CA ASP A 423 -1.45 22.73 25.38
C ASP A 423 -2.77 22.65 26.15
N ALA A 424 -3.74 21.89 25.64
CA ALA A 424 -5.01 21.58 26.34
C ALA A 424 -4.90 20.41 27.34
N GLY A 425 -3.69 19.90 27.62
CA GLY A 425 -3.44 18.82 28.59
C GLY A 425 -3.80 17.42 28.08
N VAL A 426 -4.02 17.24 26.78
CA VAL A 426 -4.34 15.93 26.20
C VAL A 426 -3.07 15.24 25.71
N ALA A 427 -2.79 14.03 26.23
CA ALA A 427 -1.66 13.23 25.76
C ALA A 427 -1.89 12.71 24.32
N VAL A 428 -0.89 12.89 23.46
CA VAL A 428 -0.97 12.55 22.04
C VAL A 428 0.16 11.59 21.67
N ALA A 429 -0.18 10.48 21.06
CA ALA A 429 0.74 9.58 20.38
C ALA A 429 0.95 10.04 18.93
N CYS A 430 2.18 9.99 18.42
CA CYS A 430 2.59 10.58 17.15
C CYS A 430 3.18 9.53 16.21
N ILE A 431 2.46 9.19 15.14
CA ILE A 431 2.91 8.22 14.12
C ILE A 431 3.06 8.93 12.77
N TYR A 432 4.00 9.87 12.71
CA TYR A 432 4.31 10.62 11.49
C TYR A 432 5.73 11.21 11.55
N GLY A 433 6.24 11.63 10.40
CA GLY A 433 7.60 12.18 10.31
C GLY A 433 8.66 11.07 10.43
N ARG A 434 9.49 10.93 9.38
CA ARG A 434 10.60 9.97 9.43
C ARG A 434 11.56 10.35 10.55
N ASP A 435 11.98 9.38 11.33
CA ASP A 435 13.02 9.49 12.36
C ASP A 435 12.75 10.52 13.49
N ARG A 436 11.51 10.99 13.61
CA ARG A 436 11.14 12.01 14.60
C ARG A 436 10.57 11.39 15.87
N PHE A 437 9.93 10.25 15.75
CA PHE A 437 9.32 9.50 16.85
C PHE A 437 9.64 8.02 16.70
N ASP A 438 9.78 7.33 17.81
CA ASP A 438 9.77 5.86 17.82
C ASP A 438 8.32 5.40 17.57
N VAL A 439 8.06 4.97 16.37
CA VAL A 439 6.71 4.62 15.91
C VAL A 439 6.07 3.51 16.74
N GLU A 440 6.86 2.51 17.17
CA GLU A 440 6.31 1.41 17.96
C GLU A 440 6.06 1.83 19.40
N ALA A 441 6.93 2.63 20.00
CA ALA A 441 6.71 3.21 21.32
C ALA A 441 5.44 4.10 21.32
N GLU A 442 5.29 4.98 20.34
CA GLU A 442 4.11 5.83 20.21
C GLU A 442 2.83 5.01 19.96
N ARG A 443 2.90 3.96 19.13
CA ARG A 443 1.78 3.04 18.94
C ARG A 443 1.37 2.37 20.25
N LEU A 444 2.33 1.91 21.04
CA LEU A 444 2.07 1.27 22.33
C LEU A 444 1.43 2.25 23.33
N ARG A 445 1.88 3.50 23.39
CA ARG A 445 1.26 4.55 24.24
C ARG A 445 -0.23 4.72 23.91
N PHE A 446 -0.59 4.71 22.63
CA PHE A 446 -2.01 4.73 22.23
C PHE A 446 -2.72 3.42 22.57
N GLN A 447 -2.10 2.27 22.29
CA GLN A 447 -2.69 0.96 22.52
C GLN A 447 -2.95 0.67 24.00
N THR A 448 -2.06 1.11 24.91
CA THR A 448 -2.23 0.95 26.37
C THR A 448 -3.21 1.97 26.97
N GLY A 449 -3.59 3.01 26.25
CA GLY A 449 -4.45 4.08 26.76
C GLY A 449 -3.69 5.21 27.46
N GLU A 450 -2.37 5.17 27.52
CA GLU A 450 -1.54 6.27 28.04
C GLU A 450 -1.75 7.57 27.23
N ALA A 451 -1.91 7.46 25.93
CA ALA A 451 -2.31 8.56 25.06
C ALA A 451 -3.70 8.27 24.46
N PRO A 452 -4.75 9.02 24.83
CA PRO A 452 -6.10 8.82 24.30
C PRO A 452 -6.22 9.23 22.83
N VAL A 453 -5.26 9.96 22.28
CA VAL A 453 -5.25 10.45 20.90
C VAL A 453 -4.03 9.93 20.16
N CYS A 454 -4.23 9.43 18.94
CA CYS A 454 -3.15 9.12 18.01
C CYS A 454 -3.28 9.98 16.75
N VAL A 455 -2.31 10.83 16.48
CA VAL A 455 -2.19 11.57 15.21
C VAL A 455 -1.23 10.84 14.30
N PHE A 456 -1.69 10.49 13.10
CA PHE A 456 -0.86 9.70 12.18
C PHE A 456 -1.06 10.10 10.71
N THR A 457 -0.01 9.95 9.93
CA THR A 457 -0.09 9.97 8.47
C THR A 457 -0.48 8.58 7.94
N VAL A 458 -0.86 8.47 6.66
CA VAL A 458 -1.09 7.16 6.05
C VAL A 458 0.19 6.36 6.07
N THR A 459 0.29 5.47 7.04
CA THR A 459 1.34 4.48 7.14
C THR A 459 0.74 3.10 6.96
N ALA A 460 1.41 2.27 6.20
CA ALA A 460 1.01 0.90 6.02
C ALA A 460 1.18 0.10 7.33
N SER A 461 0.37 -0.94 7.48
CA SER A 461 0.58 -2.07 8.39
C SER A 461 0.66 -1.77 9.90
N ILE A 462 0.24 -0.59 10.37
CA ILE A 462 0.03 -0.38 11.80
C ILE A 462 -1.37 -0.82 12.23
N SER A 463 -1.48 -1.34 13.43
CA SER A 463 -2.75 -1.66 14.08
C SER A 463 -3.02 -0.70 15.22
N LEU A 464 -4.23 -0.18 15.28
CA LEU A 464 -4.70 0.78 16.29
C LEU A 464 -6.08 0.37 16.83
N HIS A 465 -6.48 -0.91 16.72
CA HIS A 465 -7.79 -1.37 17.19
C HIS A 465 -7.76 -1.71 18.68
N ALA A 466 -8.92 -1.65 19.32
CA ALA A 466 -9.10 -2.05 20.71
C ALA A 466 -8.88 -3.57 20.86
N GLY A 467 -8.42 -4.00 22.02
CA GLY A 467 -8.26 -5.43 22.33
C GLY A 467 -7.16 -6.16 21.54
N GLU A 468 -6.28 -5.45 20.84
CA GLU A 468 -5.12 -6.08 20.16
C GLU A 468 -4.21 -6.77 21.16
N LEU A 469 -3.73 -7.97 20.83
CA LEU A 469 -2.70 -8.64 21.63
C LEU A 469 -1.34 -7.96 21.41
N LEU A 470 -0.82 -7.36 22.46
CA LEU A 470 0.43 -6.59 22.43
C LEU A 470 1.66 -7.46 22.68
N PRO A 471 2.86 -7.00 22.31
CA PRO A 471 4.12 -7.63 22.72
C PRO A 471 4.16 -7.82 24.24
N GLY A 472 4.59 -8.98 24.69
CA GLY A 472 4.60 -9.31 26.14
C GLY A 472 3.30 -9.95 26.67
N GLY A 473 2.27 -10.13 25.83
CA GLY A 473 1.05 -10.87 26.14
C GLY A 473 -0.06 -10.06 26.82
N SER A 474 0.13 -8.75 27.01
CA SER A 474 -0.94 -7.84 27.41
C SER A 474 -1.90 -7.54 26.24
N THR A 475 -3.08 -7.03 26.58
CA THR A 475 -4.07 -6.59 25.58
C THR A 475 -4.14 -5.07 25.53
N ALA A 476 -4.37 -4.53 24.32
CA ALA A 476 -4.66 -3.12 24.14
C ALA A 476 -5.90 -2.70 24.93
N SER A 477 -5.98 -1.42 25.29
CA SER A 477 -7.13 -0.83 25.96
C SER A 477 -8.42 -1.21 25.25
N PRO A 478 -9.47 -1.65 25.98
CA PRO A 478 -10.79 -1.93 25.44
C PRO A 478 -11.60 -0.66 25.12
N THR A 479 -11.08 0.53 25.43
CA THR A 479 -11.75 1.81 25.22
C THR A 479 -12.24 1.93 23.78
N PRO A 480 -13.53 2.28 23.54
CA PRO A 480 -14.08 2.46 22.21
C PRO A 480 -13.29 3.47 21.37
N ARG A 481 -13.07 3.16 20.10
CA ARG A 481 -12.28 4.01 19.21
C ARG A 481 -13.13 4.67 18.16
N VAL A 482 -12.79 5.91 17.86
CA VAL A 482 -13.36 6.68 16.77
C VAL A 482 -12.24 7.25 15.90
N GLY A 483 -12.52 7.41 14.61
CA GLY A 483 -11.55 7.96 13.67
C GLY A 483 -12.00 9.28 13.06
N LEU A 484 -11.04 10.13 12.74
CA LEU A 484 -11.23 11.36 12.00
C LEU A 484 -10.23 11.48 10.85
N PHE A 485 -10.74 11.64 9.65
CA PHE A 485 -9.95 12.24 8.56
C PHE A 485 -9.99 13.76 8.75
N HIS A 486 -8.86 14.35 9.08
CA HIS A 486 -8.73 15.79 9.22
C HIS A 486 -9.08 16.53 7.93
N GLN A 487 -8.91 15.88 6.79
CA GLN A 487 -9.24 16.43 5.48
C GLN A 487 -9.67 15.35 4.50
N PRO A 488 -10.55 15.66 3.51
CA PRO A 488 -10.96 14.70 2.50
C PRO A 488 -9.78 14.26 1.62
N ARG A 489 -9.83 13.02 1.14
CA ARG A 489 -8.81 12.41 0.29
C ARG A 489 -9.39 12.01 -1.06
N PHE A 490 -8.58 12.05 -2.11
CA PHE A 490 -9.01 11.59 -3.43
C PHE A 490 -8.94 10.07 -3.59
N SER A 491 -8.22 9.37 -2.71
CA SER A 491 -8.00 7.93 -2.80
C SER A 491 -8.89 7.15 -1.84
N GLY A 492 -9.86 6.42 -2.37
CA GLY A 492 -10.68 5.46 -1.61
C GLY A 492 -9.83 4.31 -1.03
N ILE A 493 -8.78 3.89 -1.73
CA ILE A 493 -7.82 2.89 -1.26
C ILE A 493 -7.16 3.36 0.05
N GLN A 494 -6.60 4.58 0.05
CA GLN A 494 -6.00 5.13 1.28
C GLN A 494 -7.03 5.29 2.39
N ALA A 495 -8.25 5.71 2.06
CA ALA A 495 -9.33 5.83 3.04
C ALA A 495 -9.63 4.47 3.69
N ARG A 496 -9.75 3.40 2.90
CA ARG A 496 -10.00 2.04 3.40
C ARG A 496 -8.85 1.53 4.26
N GLN A 497 -7.61 1.77 3.86
CA GLN A 497 -6.43 1.42 4.67
C GLN A 497 -6.42 2.13 6.01
N VAL A 498 -6.76 3.42 6.04
CA VAL A 498 -6.82 4.23 7.25
C VAL A 498 -7.92 3.74 8.18
N THR A 499 -9.14 3.55 7.69
CA THR A 499 -10.26 3.08 8.52
C THR A 499 -10.01 1.68 9.09
N GLY A 500 -9.39 0.80 8.32
CA GLY A 500 -8.99 -0.54 8.75
C GLY A 500 -7.89 -0.58 9.83
N ARG A 501 -7.38 0.56 10.31
CA ARG A 501 -6.44 0.59 11.46
C ARG A 501 -7.16 0.38 12.79
N THR A 502 -8.37 0.89 12.91
CA THR A 502 -9.19 0.81 14.13
C THR A 502 -10.41 -0.11 13.98
N HIS A 503 -10.92 -0.25 12.74
CA HIS A 503 -12.09 -1.07 12.41
C HIS A 503 -11.64 -2.43 11.88
N ARG A 504 -11.31 -3.34 12.79
CA ARG A 504 -10.77 -4.68 12.46
C ARG A 504 -10.83 -5.64 13.65
N ASP A 505 -10.67 -6.93 13.39
CA ASP A 505 -10.58 -8.01 14.39
C ASP A 505 -11.77 -8.00 15.38
N GLY A 506 -13.00 -7.80 14.86
CA GLY A 506 -14.22 -7.74 15.65
C GLY A 506 -14.51 -6.39 16.28
N GLN A 507 -13.60 -5.41 16.15
CA GLN A 507 -13.80 -4.08 16.72
C GLN A 507 -14.43 -3.14 15.71
N VAL A 508 -15.51 -2.48 16.12
CA VAL A 508 -16.23 -1.48 15.32
C VAL A 508 -15.76 -0.08 15.70
N SER A 509 -15.25 0.65 14.72
CA SER A 509 -14.78 2.02 14.91
C SER A 509 -15.38 2.93 13.83
N PRO A 510 -16.33 3.83 14.19
CA PRO A 510 -16.87 4.79 13.23
C PRO A 510 -15.84 5.86 12.88
N TRP A 511 -15.90 6.32 11.63
CA TRP A 511 -15.01 7.35 11.11
C TRP A 511 -15.77 8.58 10.63
N ARG A 512 -15.14 9.74 10.72
CA ARG A 512 -15.65 11.00 10.20
C ARG A 512 -14.67 11.63 9.22
N VAL A 513 -15.20 12.42 8.28
CA VAL A 513 -14.40 13.20 7.33
C VAL A 513 -14.71 14.66 7.56
N ALA A 514 -13.75 15.41 8.09
CA ALA A 514 -13.88 16.87 8.25
C ALA A 514 -13.67 17.56 6.90
N PHE A 515 -14.54 18.49 6.57
CA PHE A 515 -14.41 19.34 5.37
C PHE A 515 -14.99 20.72 5.64
N ALA A 516 -14.45 21.74 5.00
CA ALA A 516 -14.98 23.11 5.09
C ALA A 516 -16.36 23.17 4.42
N ALA A 517 -17.38 23.58 5.17
CA ALA A 517 -18.75 23.71 4.68
C ALA A 517 -18.85 24.75 3.57
N ASP A 518 -19.73 24.51 2.60
CA ASP A 518 -19.97 25.39 1.45
C ASP A 518 -18.71 25.65 0.61
N THR A 519 -17.84 24.64 0.46
CA THR A 519 -16.63 24.73 -0.33
C THR A 519 -16.47 23.52 -1.27
N VAL A 520 -15.45 23.56 -2.14
CA VAL A 520 -15.09 22.45 -3.04
C VAL A 520 -14.74 21.16 -2.26
N GLU A 521 -14.37 21.24 -0.99
CA GLU A 521 -14.03 20.08 -0.18
C GLU A 521 -15.22 19.16 0.09
N GLU A 522 -16.43 19.68 0.11
CA GLU A 522 -17.64 18.88 0.22
C GLU A 522 -17.76 17.87 -0.92
N GLN A 523 -17.48 18.33 -2.15
CA GLN A 523 -17.46 17.44 -3.31
C GLN A 523 -16.32 16.41 -3.20
N VAL A 524 -15.15 16.81 -2.73
CA VAL A 524 -14.01 15.88 -2.53
C VAL A 524 -14.35 14.83 -1.47
N ALA A 525 -15.01 15.21 -0.37
CA ALA A 525 -15.47 14.29 0.66
C ALA A 525 -16.48 13.27 0.10
N ARG A 526 -17.43 13.71 -0.71
CA ARG A 526 -18.39 12.84 -1.41
C ARG A 526 -17.69 11.83 -2.32
N VAL A 527 -16.79 12.31 -3.19
CA VAL A 527 -15.99 11.44 -4.08
C VAL A 527 -15.13 10.44 -3.30
N MET A 528 -14.58 10.85 -2.14
CA MET A 528 -13.83 9.95 -1.27
C MET A 528 -14.69 8.78 -0.79
N VAL A 529 -15.91 9.07 -0.29
CA VAL A 529 -16.85 8.05 0.21
C VAL A 529 -17.31 7.13 -0.92
N GLU A 530 -17.62 7.67 -2.10
CA GLU A 530 -17.96 6.88 -3.28
C GLU A 530 -16.83 5.94 -3.70
N ARG A 531 -15.59 6.43 -3.74
CA ARG A 531 -14.41 5.61 -4.08
C ARG A 531 -14.09 4.57 -3.02
N LEU A 532 -14.38 4.87 -1.76
CA LEU A 532 -14.25 3.89 -0.68
C LEU A 532 -15.20 2.71 -0.92
N ALA A 533 -16.43 2.98 -1.33
CA ALA A 533 -17.42 1.96 -1.69
C ALA A 533 -16.95 1.12 -2.90
N VAL A 534 -16.49 1.76 -3.98
CA VAL A 534 -16.03 1.06 -5.20
C VAL A 534 -14.78 0.21 -4.93
N SER A 535 -13.85 0.66 -4.09
CA SER A 535 -12.63 -0.12 -3.80
C SER A 535 -12.91 -1.47 -3.16
N GLY A 536 -14.10 -1.67 -2.58
CA GLY A 536 -14.57 -2.96 -2.07
C GLY A 536 -15.20 -3.86 -3.15
N SER A 537 -15.78 -3.28 -4.20
CA SER A 537 -16.54 -4.04 -5.20
C SER A 537 -15.70 -4.55 -6.38
N THR A 538 -14.49 -4.01 -6.61
CA THR A 538 -13.61 -4.43 -7.73
C THR A 538 -13.13 -5.87 -7.64
N ALA A 539 -13.27 -6.52 -6.49
CA ALA A 539 -12.80 -7.89 -6.29
C ALA A 539 -13.92 -8.92 -6.01
N GLY A 540 -15.19 -8.51 -6.00
CA GLY A 540 -16.28 -9.48 -5.93
C GLY A 540 -17.27 -9.38 -4.75
N ALA A 541 -17.21 -8.34 -3.92
CA ALA A 541 -18.26 -8.12 -2.93
C ALA A 541 -19.54 -7.65 -3.62
N ASP A 542 -20.67 -8.27 -3.27
CA ASP A 542 -22.00 -7.85 -3.71
C ASP A 542 -22.14 -6.33 -3.62
N GLY A 543 -22.44 -5.69 -4.75
CA GLY A 543 -22.43 -4.23 -4.95
C GLY A 543 -23.45 -3.42 -4.13
N ARG A 544 -23.63 -3.76 -2.86
CA ARG A 544 -24.35 -2.92 -1.91
C ARG A 544 -23.43 -1.80 -1.45
N PRO A 545 -23.75 -0.53 -1.71
CA PRO A 545 -22.99 0.55 -1.12
C PRO A 545 -22.98 0.38 0.40
N PRO A 546 -21.83 0.58 1.08
CA PRO A 546 -21.84 0.66 2.52
C PRO A 546 -22.88 1.69 2.93
N GLY A 547 -23.74 1.36 3.89
CA GLY A 547 -24.87 2.18 4.33
C GLY A 547 -24.43 3.49 4.99
N GLY A 548 -23.87 4.38 4.20
CA GLY A 548 -23.35 5.68 4.56
C GLY A 548 -23.59 6.66 3.42
N ALA A 549 -24.87 6.91 3.10
CA ALA A 549 -25.18 8.17 2.43
C ALA A 549 -24.66 9.29 3.34
N LEU A 550 -23.87 10.23 2.79
CA LEU A 550 -23.56 11.49 3.45
C LEU A 550 -24.90 12.14 3.86
N ARG A 551 -25.37 11.83 5.05
CA ARG A 551 -26.48 12.58 5.65
C ARG A 551 -25.88 13.89 6.11
N CYS A 552 -26.03 14.93 5.31
CA CYS A 552 -25.90 16.30 5.78
C CYS A 552 -26.99 16.50 6.84
N CYS A 553 -26.66 16.37 8.11
CA CYS A 553 -27.52 16.85 9.18
C CYS A 553 -27.55 18.36 9.10
N GLY A 554 -28.64 18.93 8.59
CA GLY A 554 -28.91 20.35 8.73
C GLY A 554 -29.22 21.13 7.46
N SER A 555 -30.28 20.77 6.72
CA SER A 555 -31.07 21.79 6.02
C SER A 555 -32.31 22.08 6.86
N GLY A 556 -32.10 22.87 7.91
CA GLY A 556 -33.22 23.60 8.53
C GLY A 556 -33.82 24.52 7.48
N ARG A 557 -35.02 24.20 7.00
CA ARG A 557 -35.87 25.14 6.25
C ARG A 557 -35.96 26.43 7.08
N ARG A 558 -35.53 27.53 6.50
CA ARG A 558 -35.94 28.84 6.99
C ARG A 558 -37.45 28.96 6.80
N PRO A 559 -38.22 29.31 7.82
CA PRO A 559 -39.60 29.75 7.61
C PRO A 559 -39.59 31.13 6.93
N GLY A 560 -40.48 31.32 5.99
CA GLY A 560 -40.98 32.42 5.25
C GLY A 560 -40.46 33.84 5.34
#